data_e621eb58839ba07092ee835a91d157e4
#
_entry.id   e621eb58839ba07092ee835a91d157e4
#
_cell.length_a   1.000
_cell.length_b   1.000
_cell.length_c   1.000
_cell.angle_alpha   90.00
_cell.angle_beta   90.00
_cell.angle_gamma   90.00
#
_symmetry.space_group_name_H-M   'P 1'
#
loop_
_entity.id
_entity.type
_entity.pdbx_description
1 polymer ?
#
loop_
_entity_poly.entity_id
_entity_poly.type
_entity_poly.pdbx_seq_one_letter_code
_entity_poly.pdbx_strand_id
1 'polypeptide(L)'
;ATRWSDALSSPGEIKAWGGVKHGSRLVDSRTLTVACSAAEAMKPVRRIGGKMGWYYGNWLWHLRGFLDLLVGGAGMRRGRRDPEWVVPGDTVDFWRVEAFEPNHLLRLFAEMKLPGRAWLQFEVEPHVHGATIRQTAIFDPAGVLGLLYWYVLYPLHQLVFAGMLRGIARAAAKAYQDQN
;
A
#
# COMPACT_ATOMS: atom_id res chain seq x y z
N ALA A 1 -14.05 -18.63 -10.76
CA ALA A 1 -13.82 -17.37 -10.06
C ALA A 1 -12.38 -16.93 -10.36
N THR A 2 -12.21 -15.97 -11.25
CA THR A 2 -10.91 -15.38 -11.56
C THR A 2 -10.38 -14.73 -10.28
N ARG A 3 -9.24 -15.18 -9.81
CA ARG A 3 -8.57 -14.53 -8.69
C ARG A 3 -8.22 -13.12 -9.14
N TRP A 4 -8.66 -12.11 -8.40
CA TRP A 4 -8.39 -10.72 -8.75
C TRP A 4 -6.88 -10.41 -8.84
N SER A 5 -6.03 -11.19 -8.16
CA SER A 5 -4.58 -11.17 -8.31
C SER A 5 -4.11 -11.42 -9.74
N ASP A 6 -4.82 -12.25 -10.49
CA ASP A 6 -4.38 -12.65 -11.84
C ASP A 6 -4.59 -11.52 -12.88
N ALA A 7 -5.58 -10.66 -12.64
CA ALA A 7 -5.89 -9.53 -13.51
C ALA A 7 -5.01 -8.29 -13.27
N LEU A 8 -4.37 -8.20 -12.11
CA LEU A 8 -3.67 -6.99 -11.66
C LEU A 8 -2.15 -7.18 -11.49
N SER A 9 -1.70 -8.42 -11.39
CA SER A 9 -0.28 -8.76 -11.26
C SER A 9 0.42 -9.04 -12.58
N SER A 10 -0.25 -8.84 -13.71
CA SER A 10 0.41 -8.95 -15.00
C SER A 10 1.42 -7.81 -15.18
N PRO A 11 2.74 -8.10 -15.26
CA PRO A 11 3.78 -7.07 -15.16
C PRO A 11 3.88 -6.17 -16.40
N GLY A 12 3.07 -6.43 -17.43
CA GLY A 12 3.35 -5.89 -18.76
C GLY A 12 2.83 -4.50 -19.06
N GLU A 13 1.79 -3.98 -18.37
CA GLU A 13 1.07 -2.81 -18.91
C GLU A 13 0.59 -1.75 -17.91
N ILE A 14 1.01 -1.79 -16.66
CA ILE A 14 0.64 -0.74 -15.72
C ILE A 14 1.63 0.40 -15.84
N LYS A 15 1.30 1.38 -16.67
CA LYS A 15 2.08 2.63 -16.75
C LYS A 15 2.02 3.38 -15.42
N ALA A 16 3.16 3.87 -15.00
CA ALA A 16 3.39 4.43 -13.67
C ALA A 16 2.63 5.73 -13.36
N TRP A 17 1.64 6.11 -14.15
CA TRP A 17 0.86 7.30 -13.89
C TRP A 17 -0.42 7.39 -14.73
N GLY A 18 -1.46 7.83 -14.08
CA GLY A 18 -2.79 7.92 -14.66
C GLY A 18 -3.57 6.63 -14.48
N GLY A 19 -4.43 6.54 -13.48
CA GLY A 19 -5.23 5.37 -13.15
C GLY A 19 -5.75 4.61 -14.35
N VAL A 20 -5.28 3.37 -14.50
CA VAL A 20 -5.74 2.47 -15.57
C VAL A 20 -7.09 1.90 -15.16
N LYS A 21 -8.07 2.04 -16.04
CA LYS A 21 -9.40 1.49 -15.83
C LYS A 21 -9.41 0.02 -16.24
N HIS A 22 -9.49 -0.88 -15.29
CA HIS A 22 -9.83 -2.28 -15.53
C HIS A 22 -11.31 -2.51 -15.21
N GLY A 23 -12.17 -2.40 -16.19
CA GLY A 23 -13.61 -2.42 -15.96
C GLY A 23 -14.05 -1.23 -15.10
N SER A 24 -14.59 -1.49 -13.91
CA SER A 24 -14.92 -0.45 -12.91
C SER A 24 -13.75 -0.09 -11.96
N ARG A 25 -12.66 -0.87 -11.96
CA ARG A 25 -11.53 -0.68 -11.06
C ARG A 25 -10.59 0.42 -11.53
N LEU A 26 -10.14 1.22 -10.56
CA LEU A 26 -9.13 2.24 -10.75
C LEU A 26 -7.84 1.76 -10.07
N VAL A 27 -6.71 1.81 -10.79
CA VAL A 27 -5.42 1.28 -10.34
C VAL A 27 -4.34 2.33 -10.53
N ASP A 28 -3.55 2.55 -9.48
CA ASP A 28 -2.33 3.36 -9.52
C ASP A 28 -1.17 2.49 -9.03
N SER A 29 -0.20 2.20 -9.91
CA SER A 29 0.93 1.35 -9.61
C SER A 29 2.25 2.05 -9.87
N ARG A 30 3.21 1.82 -8.97
CA ARG A 30 4.55 2.41 -9.01
C ARG A 30 5.59 1.41 -8.62
N THR A 31 6.76 1.52 -9.23
CA THR A 31 7.91 0.66 -8.95
C THR A 31 9.13 1.48 -8.59
N LEU A 32 9.98 0.91 -7.74
CA LEU A 32 11.29 1.45 -7.41
C LEU A 32 12.26 0.31 -7.12
N THR A 33 13.46 0.39 -7.69
CA THR A 33 14.52 -0.61 -7.47
C THR A 33 15.42 -0.18 -6.32
N VAL A 34 15.80 -1.14 -5.49
CA VAL A 34 16.70 -0.96 -4.33
C VAL A 34 17.87 -1.94 -4.43
N ALA A 35 19.05 -1.51 -3.97
CA ALA A 35 20.28 -2.32 -4.02
C ALA A 35 20.41 -3.22 -2.77
N CYS A 36 19.34 -3.94 -2.42
CA CYS A 36 19.34 -4.91 -1.32
C CYS A 36 18.51 -6.13 -1.72
N SER A 37 18.62 -7.22 -0.98
CA SER A 37 17.85 -8.45 -1.26
C SER A 37 16.34 -8.24 -1.11
N ALA A 38 15.54 -9.11 -1.73
CA ALA A 38 14.09 -9.08 -1.57
C ALA A 38 13.64 -9.22 -0.10
N ALA A 39 14.36 -10.02 0.67
CA ALA A 39 14.10 -10.18 2.10
C ALA A 39 14.31 -8.88 2.88
N GLU A 40 15.34 -8.12 2.57
CA GLU A 40 15.63 -6.82 3.18
C GLU A 40 14.67 -5.74 2.71
N ALA A 41 14.36 -5.71 1.43
CA ALA A 41 13.37 -4.80 0.86
C ALA A 41 11.97 -5.01 1.46
N MET A 42 11.62 -6.25 1.85
CA MET A 42 10.34 -6.58 2.48
C MET A 42 10.27 -6.18 3.96
N LYS A 43 11.39 -6.03 4.67
CA LYS A 43 11.39 -5.63 6.10
C LYS A 43 10.61 -4.33 6.36
N PRO A 44 10.90 -3.19 5.70
CA PRO A 44 10.11 -1.97 5.89
C PRO A 44 8.66 -2.12 5.43
N VAL A 45 8.38 -2.89 4.38
CA VAL A 45 7.01 -3.14 3.90
C VAL A 45 6.19 -3.84 4.98
N ARG A 46 6.68 -4.93 5.56
CA ARG A 46 5.95 -5.66 6.60
C ARG A 46 5.78 -4.89 7.90
N ARG A 47 6.61 -3.86 8.16
CA ARG A 47 6.57 -3.01 9.37
C ARG A 47 5.69 -1.76 9.22
N ILE A 48 5.03 -1.58 8.07
CA ILE A 48 4.20 -0.41 7.77
C ILE A 48 3.07 -0.24 8.79
N GLY A 49 2.71 1.00 9.09
CA GLY A 49 1.64 1.35 10.04
C GLY A 49 2.07 1.29 11.52
N GLY A 50 1.12 1.51 12.42
CA GLY A 50 1.34 1.57 13.86
C GLY A 50 2.42 2.60 14.24
N LYS A 51 3.35 2.22 15.12
CA LYS A 51 4.42 3.12 15.59
C LYS A 51 5.44 3.52 14.50
N MET A 52 5.68 2.66 13.50
CA MET A 52 6.55 2.98 12.37
C MET A 52 5.91 3.98 11.40
N GLY A 53 4.60 4.04 11.37
CA GLY A 53 3.85 4.92 10.47
C GLY A 53 3.89 4.46 9.01
N TRP A 54 3.55 5.39 8.14
CA TRP A 54 3.33 5.14 6.71
C TRP A 54 4.47 5.67 5.82
N TYR A 55 5.64 5.92 6.41
CA TYR A 55 6.87 6.39 5.76
C TYR A 55 6.80 7.77 5.10
N TYR A 56 5.61 8.32 4.89
CA TYR A 56 5.42 9.67 4.37
C TYR A 56 4.05 10.22 4.77
N GLY A 57 4.01 11.51 5.11
CA GLY A 57 2.77 12.22 5.36
C GLY A 57 1.94 11.65 6.52
N ASN A 58 2.57 11.16 7.60
CA ASN A 58 1.86 10.52 8.71
C ASN A 58 0.70 11.38 9.24
N TRP A 59 0.84 12.71 9.24
CA TRP A 59 -0.23 13.62 9.64
C TRP A 59 -1.47 13.52 8.73
N LEU A 60 -1.30 13.26 7.44
CA LEU A 60 -2.42 13.04 6.50
C LEU A 60 -3.15 11.75 6.82
N TRP A 61 -2.40 10.70 7.19
CA TRP A 61 -2.99 9.43 7.61
C TRP A 61 -3.76 9.59 8.92
N HIS A 62 -3.23 10.35 9.88
CA HIS A 62 -3.95 10.69 11.12
C HIS A 62 -5.19 11.54 10.85
N LEU A 63 -5.10 12.55 9.99
CA LEU A 63 -6.24 13.36 9.57
C LEU A 63 -7.31 12.50 8.91
N ARG A 64 -6.91 11.60 7.98
CA ARG A 64 -7.82 10.66 7.32
C ARG A 64 -8.50 9.74 8.33
N GLY A 65 -7.74 9.21 9.29
CA GLY A 65 -8.27 8.38 10.37
C GLY A 65 -9.24 9.13 11.28
N PHE A 66 -8.98 10.40 11.58
CA PHE A 66 -9.88 11.26 12.32
C PHE A 66 -11.19 11.52 11.56
N LEU A 67 -11.11 11.83 10.28
CA LEU A 67 -12.31 12.00 9.45
C LEU A 67 -13.13 10.71 9.35
N ASP A 68 -12.47 9.56 9.29
CA ASP A 68 -13.14 8.26 9.32
C ASP A 68 -13.93 8.04 10.60
N LEU A 69 -13.37 8.43 11.75
CA LEU A 69 -14.07 8.36 13.05
C LEU A 69 -15.32 9.23 13.07
N LEU A 70 -15.28 10.42 12.46
CA LEU A 70 -16.44 11.34 12.42
C LEU A 70 -17.62 10.74 11.65
N VAL A 71 -17.36 9.89 10.67
CA VAL A 71 -18.39 9.18 9.88
C VAL A 71 -18.66 7.76 10.40
N GLY A 72 -18.19 7.44 11.60
CA GLY A 72 -18.45 6.16 12.26
C GLY A 72 -17.58 4.99 11.73
N GLY A 73 -16.43 5.29 11.17
CA GLY A 73 -15.42 4.30 10.77
C GLY A 73 -14.50 3.88 11.93
N ALA A 74 -13.55 3.00 11.63
CA ALA A 74 -12.61 2.47 12.61
C ALA A 74 -11.51 3.47 13.03
N GLY A 75 -11.18 4.41 12.16
CA GLY A 75 -10.04 5.31 12.34
C GLY A 75 -8.72 4.56 12.53
N MET A 76 -7.73 5.21 13.14
CA MET A 76 -6.41 4.61 13.42
C MET A 76 -6.32 3.97 14.82
N ARG A 77 -7.44 3.66 15.47
CA ARG A 77 -7.46 3.16 16.85
C ARG A 77 -6.92 1.75 17.02
N ARG A 78 -6.95 0.94 15.96
CA ARG A 78 -6.60 -0.49 16.03
C ARG A 78 -5.09 -0.73 16.14
N GLY A 79 -4.26 0.18 15.61
CA GLY A 79 -2.81 0.01 15.60
C GLY A 79 -2.36 -1.28 14.93
N ARG A 80 -1.31 -1.89 15.48
CA ARG A 80 -0.75 -3.18 15.05
C ARG A 80 -0.64 -4.12 16.24
N ARG A 81 -0.89 -5.43 16.00
CA ARG A 81 -0.69 -6.49 17.00
C ARG A 81 0.81 -6.73 17.26
N ASP A 82 1.60 -6.85 16.22
CA ASP A 82 3.05 -7.14 16.26
C ASP A 82 3.80 -6.09 15.43
N PRO A 83 4.87 -5.44 15.96
CA PRO A 83 5.61 -4.41 15.22
C PRO A 83 6.43 -4.95 14.05
N GLU A 84 6.84 -6.23 14.09
CA GLU A 84 7.74 -6.82 13.09
C GLU A 84 7.01 -7.71 12.07
N TRP A 85 5.93 -8.37 12.48
CA TRP A 85 5.24 -9.36 11.66
C TRP A 85 3.78 -9.04 11.47
N VAL A 86 3.26 -9.51 10.33
CA VAL A 86 1.84 -9.50 9.99
C VAL A 86 1.42 -10.87 9.51
N VAL A 87 0.18 -11.22 9.79
CA VAL A 87 -0.46 -12.42 9.23
C VAL A 87 -1.82 -12.03 8.65
N PRO A 88 -2.36 -12.80 7.68
CA PRO A 88 -3.70 -12.55 7.17
C PRO A 88 -4.72 -12.46 8.30
N GLY A 89 -5.58 -11.43 8.25
CA GLY A 89 -6.55 -11.13 9.29
C GLY A 89 -6.09 -10.10 10.34
N ASP A 90 -4.79 -9.80 10.46
CA ASP A 90 -4.30 -8.74 11.34
C ASP A 90 -4.82 -7.36 10.90
N THR A 91 -4.99 -6.48 11.88
CA THR A 91 -5.28 -5.07 11.62
C THR A 91 -4.00 -4.23 11.64
N VAL A 92 -3.91 -3.31 10.70
CA VAL A 92 -2.85 -2.30 10.62
C VAL A 92 -3.53 -0.94 10.47
N ASP A 93 -3.71 -0.24 11.58
CA ASP A 93 -4.50 0.97 11.68
C ASP A 93 -5.94 0.76 11.17
N PHE A 94 -6.34 1.37 10.05
CA PHE A 94 -7.66 1.14 9.41
C PHE A 94 -7.62 0.13 8.26
N TRP A 95 -6.52 -0.58 8.11
CA TRP A 95 -6.35 -1.63 7.12
C TRP A 95 -6.45 -3.02 7.74
N ARG A 96 -6.88 -3.99 6.95
CA ARG A 96 -6.79 -5.42 7.29
C ARG A 96 -5.81 -6.09 6.35
N VAL A 97 -4.94 -6.92 6.90
CA VAL A 97 -4.06 -7.77 6.09
C VAL A 97 -4.90 -8.84 5.42
N GLU A 98 -5.02 -8.78 4.11
CA GLU A 98 -5.75 -9.76 3.30
C GLU A 98 -4.84 -10.92 2.86
N ALA A 99 -3.59 -10.61 2.48
CA ALA A 99 -2.59 -11.60 2.12
C ALA A 99 -1.20 -11.14 2.55
N PHE A 100 -0.39 -12.09 2.98
CA PHE A 100 1.02 -11.89 3.25
C PHE A 100 1.81 -13.12 2.81
N GLU A 101 2.78 -12.91 1.91
CA GLU A 101 3.75 -13.89 1.46
C GLU A 101 5.14 -13.38 1.82
N PRO A 102 5.92 -14.09 2.66
CA PRO A 102 7.24 -13.65 3.06
C PRO A 102 8.13 -13.30 1.86
N ASN A 103 8.80 -12.15 1.93
CA ASN A 103 9.72 -11.64 0.93
C ASN A 103 9.11 -11.36 -0.46
N HIS A 104 7.80 -11.46 -0.61
CA HIS A 104 7.14 -11.28 -1.91
C HIS A 104 5.94 -10.34 -1.88
N LEU A 105 4.94 -10.54 -1.02
CA LEU A 105 3.64 -9.86 -1.11
C LEU A 105 3.13 -9.42 0.27
N LEU A 106 2.65 -8.17 0.34
CA LEU A 106 1.74 -7.70 1.38
C LEU A 106 0.55 -7.02 0.70
N ARG A 107 -0.67 -7.49 1.02
CA ARG A 107 -1.91 -6.90 0.55
C ARG A 107 -2.78 -6.48 1.72
N LEU A 108 -3.22 -5.22 1.66
CA LEU A 108 -4.04 -4.59 2.68
C LEU A 108 -5.40 -4.21 2.07
N PHE A 109 -6.47 -4.53 2.79
CA PHE A 109 -7.83 -4.10 2.48
C PHE A 109 -8.24 -2.95 3.41
N ALA A 110 -8.81 -1.88 2.85
CA ALA A 110 -9.25 -0.73 3.63
C ALA A 110 -10.59 -1.02 4.33
N GLU A 111 -10.62 -0.93 5.65
CA GLU A 111 -11.83 -1.03 6.47
C GLU A 111 -12.39 0.35 6.88
N MET A 112 -11.79 1.43 6.39
CA MET A 112 -12.32 2.77 6.55
C MET A 112 -13.59 3.01 5.71
N LYS A 113 -14.38 4.00 6.10
CA LYS A 113 -15.56 4.41 5.33
C LYS A 113 -15.14 5.08 4.02
N LEU A 114 -15.45 4.42 2.92
CA LEU A 114 -15.13 4.84 1.56
C LEU A 114 -16.37 4.71 0.69
N PRO A 115 -16.55 5.56 -0.34
CA PRO A 115 -17.55 5.35 -1.36
C PRO A 115 -17.08 4.28 -2.37
N GLY A 116 -16.76 3.09 -1.88
CA GLY A 116 -16.21 1.98 -2.64
C GLY A 116 -15.37 1.04 -1.78
N ARG A 117 -14.52 0.25 -2.42
CA ARG A 117 -13.56 -0.65 -1.78
C ARG A 117 -12.16 -0.30 -2.22
N ALA A 118 -11.19 -0.34 -1.31
CA ALA A 118 -9.81 -0.01 -1.62
C ALA A 118 -8.83 -1.07 -1.10
N TRP A 119 -7.78 -1.29 -1.86
CA TRP A 119 -6.65 -2.14 -1.49
C TRP A 119 -5.34 -1.39 -1.71
N LEU A 120 -4.38 -1.70 -0.87
CA LEU A 120 -2.99 -1.29 -1.03
C LEU A 120 -2.13 -2.54 -1.04
N GLN A 121 -1.38 -2.74 -2.12
CA GLN A 121 -0.56 -3.92 -2.34
C GLN A 121 0.89 -3.52 -2.52
N PHE A 122 1.77 -4.27 -1.87
CA PHE A 122 3.21 -4.20 -2.07
C PHE A 122 3.71 -5.55 -2.55
N GLU A 123 4.45 -5.55 -3.63
CA GLU A 123 5.13 -6.71 -4.18
C GLU A 123 6.63 -6.43 -4.21
N VAL A 124 7.42 -7.42 -3.82
CA VAL A 124 8.88 -7.35 -3.87
C VAL A 124 9.37 -8.49 -4.73
N GLU A 125 10.10 -8.15 -5.77
CA GLU A 125 10.66 -9.11 -6.72
C GLU A 125 12.19 -9.01 -6.70
N PRO A 126 12.92 -10.15 -6.66
CA PRO A 126 14.36 -10.13 -6.77
C PRO A 126 14.77 -9.62 -8.16
N HIS A 127 15.86 -8.85 -8.19
CA HIS A 127 16.45 -8.33 -9.40
C HIS A 127 17.96 -8.63 -9.40
N VAL A 128 18.61 -8.63 -10.58
CA VAL A 128 20.05 -8.96 -10.74
C VAL A 128 20.94 -8.14 -9.80
N HIS A 129 20.60 -6.88 -9.53
CA HIS A 129 21.37 -5.96 -8.69
C HIS A 129 20.63 -5.55 -7.42
N GLY A 130 19.67 -6.35 -6.96
CA GLY A 130 18.90 -6.02 -5.75
C GLY A 130 17.47 -6.53 -5.76
N ALA A 131 16.51 -5.65 -5.50
CA ALA A 131 15.08 -5.96 -5.54
C ALA A 131 14.28 -4.81 -6.13
N THR A 132 13.14 -5.14 -6.73
CA THR A 132 12.15 -4.16 -7.18
C THR A 132 10.96 -4.19 -6.23
N ILE A 133 10.60 -3.03 -5.67
CA ILE A 133 9.41 -2.83 -4.85
C ILE A 133 8.34 -2.22 -5.75
N ARG A 134 7.20 -2.90 -5.88
CA ARG A 134 6.00 -2.40 -6.54
C ARG A 134 4.94 -2.06 -5.51
N GLN A 135 4.41 -0.85 -5.56
CA GLN A 135 3.29 -0.39 -4.76
C GLN A 135 2.10 -0.15 -5.67
N THR A 136 0.98 -0.80 -5.39
CA THR A 136 -0.25 -0.71 -6.18
C THR A 136 -1.42 -0.32 -5.28
N ALA A 137 -2.05 0.80 -5.59
CA ALA A 137 -3.34 1.20 -5.01
C ALA A 137 -4.45 0.80 -5.96
N ILE A 138 -5.48 0.15 -5.41
CA ILE A 138 -6.62 -0.36 -6.17
C ILE A 138 -7.89 0.20 -5.54
N PHE A 139 -8.80 0.70 -6.34
CA PHE A 139 -10.08 1.22 -5.89
C PHE A 139 -11.23 0.75 -6.78
N ASP A 140 -12.23 0.15 -6.16
CA ASP A 140 -13.51 -0.20 -6.77
C ASP A 140 -14.55 0.87 -6.37
N PRO A 141 -14.85 1.86 -7.20
CA PRO A 141 -15.77 2.93 -6.84
C PRO A 141 -17.22 2.42 -6.74
N ALA A 142 -17.94 2.89 -5.73
CA ALA A 142 -19.38 2.71 -5.62
C ALA A 142 -20.10 3.89 -6.28
N GLY A 143 -20.49 3.71 -7.54
CA GLY A 143 -21.21 4.72 -8.31
C GLY A 143 -20.40 6.01 -8.58
N VAL A 144 -21.13 7.08 -8.92
CA VAL A 144 -20.54 8.37 -9.30
C VAL A 144 -19.77 9.02 -8.14
N LEU A 145 -20.27 8.88 -6.91
CA LEU A 145 -19.59 9.43 -5.72
C LEU A 145 -18.21 8.79 -5.49
N GLY A 146 -18.09 7.49 -5.77
CA GLY A 146 -16.80 6.80 -5.70
C GLY A 146 -15.83 7.31 -6.76
N LEU A 147 -16.29 7.53 -7.97
CA LEU A 147 -15.47 8.12 -9.04
C LEU A 147 -15.01 9.54 -8.69
N LEU A 148 -15.93 10.38 -8.23
CA LEU A 148 -15.60 11.74 -7.81
C LEU A 148 -14.58 11.75 -6.68
N TYR A 149 -14.78 10.91 -5.67
CA TYR A 149 -13.84 10.73 -4.55
C TYR A 149 -12.43 10.41 -5.05
N TRP A 150 -12.29 9.43 -5.97
CA TRP A 150 -11.00 9.07 -6.53
C TRP A 150 -10.32 10.24 -7.23
N TYR A 151 -11.01 10.90 -8.17
CA TYR A 151 -10.40 11.95 -8.98
C TYR A 151 -10.07 13.22 -8.16
N VAL A 152 -10.89 13.57 -7.17
CA VAL A 152 -10.62 14.71 -6.28
C VAL A 152 -9.38 14.44 -5.41
N LEU A 153 -9.22 13.20 -4.91
CA LEU A 153 -8.08 12.84 -4.06
C LEU A 153 -6.85 12.41 -4.84
N TYR A 154 -6.96 12.19 -6.14
CA TYR A 154 -5.88 11.65 -6.96
C TYR A 154 -4.57 12.46 -6.88
N PRO A 155 -4.55 13.80 -6.96
CA PRO A 155 -3.31 14.57 -6.81
C PRO A 155 -2.63 14.35 -5.45
N LEU A 156 -3.42 14.24 -4.38
CA LEU A 156 -2.92 13.96 -3.03
C LEU A 156 -2.38 12.53 -2.93
N HIS A 157 -3.08 11.56 -3.51
CA HIS A 157 -2.62 10.17 -3.58
C HIS A 157 -1.28 10.06 -4.33
N GLN A 158 -1.11 10.79 -5.43
CA GLN A 158 0.14 10.84 -6.18
C GLN A 158 1.32 11.26 -5.29
N LEU A 159 1.14 12.33 -4.51
CA LEU A 159 2.17 12.83 -3.61
C LEU A 159 2.46 11.85 -2.47
N VAL A 160 1.41 11.37 -1.79
CA VAL A 160 1.53 10.50 -0.62
C VAL A 160 2.13 9.15 -1.00
N PHE A 161 1.65 8.53 -2.05
CA PHE A 161 2.11 7.19 -2.46
C PHE A 161 3.53 7.22 -3.05
N ALA A 162 3.89 8.26 -3.81
CA ALA A 162 5.25 8.43 -4.26
C ALA A 162 6.22 8.70 -3.09
N GLY A 163 5.80 9.46 -2.11
CA GLY A 163 6.56 9.72 -0.88
C GLY A 163 6.72 8.45 -0.04
N MET A 164 5.66 7.67 0.12
CA MET A 164 5.66 6.40 0.85
C MET A 164 6.61 5.39 0.22
N LEU A 165 6.54 5.16 -1.09
CA LEU A 165 7.43 4.23 -1.79
C LEU A 165 8.90 4.64 -1.64
N ARG A 166 9.22 5.93 -1.78
CA ARG A 166 10.58 6.45 -1.54
C ARG A 166 11.02 6.28 -0.09
N GLY A 167 10.12 6.47 0.87
CA GLY A 167 10.37 6.25 2.29
C GLY A 167 10.70 4.79 2.60
N ILE A 168 9.92 3.86 2.06
CA ILE A 168 10.16 2.41 2.16
C ILE A 168 11.52 2.04 1.57
N ALA A 169 11.83 2.54 0.37
CA ALA A 169 13.11 2.27 -0.30
C ALA A 169 14.32 2.80 0.49
N ARG A 170 14.22 4.00 1.08
CA ARG A 170 15.27 4.54 1.96
C ARG A 170 15.44 3.70 3.23
N ALA A 171 14.34 3.23 3.83
CA ALA A 171 14.40 2.37 5.01
C ALA A 171 15.05 1.02 4.68
N ALA A 172 14.77 0.44 3.51
CA ALA A 172 15.42 -0.78 3.03
C ALA A 172 16.92 -0.59 2.81
N ALA A 173 17.32 0.50 2.14
CA ALA A 173 18.72 0.80 1.88
C ALA A 173 19.51 1.05 3.18
N LYS A 174 18.93 1.77 4.14
CA LYS A 174 19.55 2.02 5.44
C LYS A 174 19.75 0.73 6.23
N ALA A 175 18.74 -0.13 6.30
CA ALA A 175 18.83 -1.41 7.00
C ALA A 175 19.92 -2.32 6.40
N TYR A 176 20.16 -2.24 5.10
CA TYR A 176 21.23 -2.95 4.42
C TYR A 176 22.63 -2.40 4.79
N GLN A 177 22.77 -1.06 4.84
CA GLN A 177 24.04 -0.42 5.21
C GLN A 177 24.43 -0.69 6.66
N ASP A 178 23.46 -0.74 7.58
CA ASP A 178 23.71 -0.99 9.01
C ASP A 178 24.13 -2.45 9.31
N GLN A 179 24.05 -3.38 8.34
CA GLN A 179 24.41 -4.79 8.45
C GLN A 179 25.77 -5.14 7.81
N ASN A 180 26.35 -4.24 7.01
CA ASN A 180 27.65 -4.39 6.35
C ASN A 180 28.69 -3.43 6.92
#